data_6b92f5fe08245b7b43e91f2ff6433f5a
#
_entry.id   6b92f5fe08245b7b43e91f2ff6433f5a
#
_cell.length_a   1.000
_cell.length_b   1.000
_cell.length_c   1.000
_cell.angle_alpha   90.00
_cell.angle_beta   90.00
_cell.angle_gamma   90.00
#
_symmetry.space_group_name_H-M   'P 1'
#
loop_
_entity.id
_entity.type
_entity.pdbx_description
1 polymer ?
#
loop_
_entity_poly.entity_id
_entity_poly.type
_entity_poly.pdbx_seq_one_letter_code
_entity_poly.pdbx_strand_id
1 'polypeptide(L)'
;MNAVVRNGCCEIRGGAGKPRVTLPPMNIDEAILHRDHVAVVLRNGYCQLYNTEGKLVTTYSVNDAKFVRFVGDDQLAIHHRNGRVEIHDFTGRLVRVSA
;
A
#
# COMPACT_ATOMS: atom_id res chain seq x y z
N MET A 1 9.88 -11.04 -7.42
CA MET A 1 8.55 -10.40 -7.44
C MET A 1 8.71 -8.89 -7.26
N ASN A 2 7.99 -8.12 -8.03
CA ASN A 2 8.00 -6.66 -7.91
C ASN A 2 6.62 -6.08 -8.20
N ALA A 3 6.40 -4.84 -7.77
CA ALA A 3 5.19 -4.08 -8.03
C ALA A 3 5.56 -2.88 -8.92
N VAL A 4 4.83 -2.72 -10.03
CA VAL A 4 5.10 -1.66 -11.01
C VAL A 4 3.85 -0.83 -11.19
N VAL A 5 3.96 0.49 -11.00
CA VAL A 5 2.87 1.43 -11.22
C VAL A 5 3.06 2.10 -12.58
N ARG A 6 2.00 2.05 -13.40
CA ARG A 6 1.99 2.67 -14.71
C ARG A 6 0.60 3.19 -15.02
N ASN A 7 0.48 4.48 -15.30
CA ASN A 7 -0.80 5.12 -15.62
C ASN A 7 -1.87 4.89 -14.54
N GLY A 8 -1.47 4.94 -13.28
CA GLY A 8 -2.39 4.76 -12.16
C GLY A 8 -2.73 3.31 -11.83
N CYS A 9 -2.21 2.35 -12.58
CA CYS A 9 -2.45 0.93 -12.36
C CYS A 9 -1.20 0.30 -11.75
N CYS A 10 -1.40 -0.65 -10.84
CA CYS A 10 -0.31 -1.42 -10.26
C CYS A 10 -0.39 -2.87 -10.72
N GLU A 11 0.71 -3.35 -11.25
CA GLU A 11 0.87 -4.74 -11.67
C GLU A 11 1.91 -5.40 -10.78
N ILE A 12 1.54 -6.55 -10.22
CA ILE A 12 2.46 -7.37 -9.44
C ILE A 12 3.00 -8.44 -10.38
N ARG A 13 4.32 -8.44 -10.57
CA ARG A 13 5.01 -9.37 -11.46
C ARG A 13 5.77 -10.38 -10.62
N GLY A 14 5.42 -11.65 -10.79
CA GLY A 14 6.16 -12.73 -10.16
C GLY A 14 7.40 -13.11 -10.96
N GLY A 15 8.09 -14.14 -10.49
CA GLY A 15 9.20 -14.73 -11.25
C GLY A 15 8.70 -15.52 -12.45
N ALA A 16 9.63 -16.16 -13.16
CA ALA A 16 9.31 -16.97 -14.34
C ALA A 16 8.22 -18.01 -14.02
N GLY A 17 7.24 -18.13 -14.91
CA GLY A 17 6.14 -19.08 -14.76
C GLY A 17 5.00 -18.64 -13.86
N LYS A 18 5.09 -17.45 -13.23
CA LYS A 18 4.02 -16.93 -12.39
C LYS A 18 3.16 -15.93 -13.16
N PRO A 19 1.83 -15.94 -12.99
CA PRO A 19 0.98 -14.98 -13.66
C PRO A 19 1.17 -13.57 -13.08
N ARG A 20 0.86 -12.58 -13.90
CA ARG A 20 0.81 -11.19 -13.45
C ARG A 20 -0.53 -10.94 -12.77
N VAL A 21 -0.50 -10.09 -11.76
CA VAL A 21 -1.69 -9.69 -11.02
C VAL A 21 -1.82 -8.18 -11.11
N THR A 22 -3.00 -7.71 -11.52
CA THR A 22 -3.30 -6.28 -11.56
C THR A 22 -4.21 -5.94 -10.39
N LEU A 23 -3.82 -4.94 -9.60
CA LEU A 23 -4.65 -4.49 -8.49
C LEU A 23 -5.88 -3.74 -9.00
N PRO A 24 -7.02 -3.81 -8.26
CA PRO A 24 -8.27 -3.18 -8.72
C PRO A 24 -8.22 -1.67 -8.94
N PRO A 25 -7.55 -0.85 -8.09
CA PRO A 25 -7.60 0.60 -8.30
C PRO A 25 -6.88 1.02 -9.58
N MET A 26 -7.38 2.11 -10.20
CA MET A 26 -6.79 2.69 -11.39
C MET A 26 -6.25 4.10 -11.15
N ASN A 27 -6.24 4.54 -9.90
CA ASN A 27 -5.76 5.87 -9.50
C ASN A 27 -4.61 5.77 -8.50
N ILE A 28 -3.76 4.77 -8.66
CA ILE A 28 -2.64 4.51 -7.77
C ILE A 28 -1.51 5.50 -8.06
N ASP A 29 -1.03 6.16 -7.02
CA ASP A 29 0.07 7.09 -7.08
C ASP A 29 1.39 6.44 -6.68
N GLU A 30 1.35 5.54 -5.70
CA GLU A 30 2.52 4.82 -5.21
C GLU A 30 2.12 3.41 -4.80
N ALA A 31 3.00 2.45 -5.04
CA ALA A 31 2.84 1.08 -4.54
C ALA A 31 4.18 0.57 -4.03
N ILE A 32 4.15 -0.07 -2.88
CA ILE A 32 5.34 -0.65 -2.24
C ILE A 32 5.06 -2.10 -1.90
N LEU A 33 5.97 -2.97 -2.35
CA LEU A 33 5.91 -4.39 -2.08
C LEU A 33 6.80 -4.72 -0.89
N HIS A 34 6.27 -5.51 0.02
CA HIS A 34 7.04 -6.09 1.12
C HIS A 34 6.49 -7.49 1.41
N ARG A 35 7.31 -8.52 1.14
CA ARG A 35 6.92 -9.92 1.30
C ARG A 35 5.62 -10.23 0.57
N ASP A 36 4.56 -10.60 1.29
CA ASP A 36 3.30 -11.03 0.72
C ASP A 36 2.28 -9.90 0.58
N HIS A 37 2.69 -8.65 0.76
CA HIS A 37 1.78 -7.52 0.78
C HIS A 37 2.26 -6.38 -0.11
N VAL A 38 1.27 -5.64 -0.65
CA VAL A 38 1.51 -4.42 -1.41
C VAL A 38 0.66 -3.31 -0.80
N ALA A 39 1.33 -2.25 -0.36
CA ALA A 39 0.65 -1.06 0.13
C ALA A 39 0.58 -0.03 -0.99
N VAL A 40 -0.58 0.57 -1.20
CA VAL A 40 -0.78 1.56 -2.26
C VAL A 40 -1.30 2.87 -1.67
N VAL A 41 -0.86 3.97 -2.25
CA VAL A 41 -1.43 5.31 -2.02
C VAL A 41 -2.13 5.72 -3.28
N LEU A 42 -3.40 6.11 -3.14
CA LEU A 42 -4.22 6.55 -4.25
C LEU A 42 -4.10 8.06 -4.44
N ARG A 43 -4.41 8.54 -5.64
CA ARG A 43 -4.31 9.97 -5.96
C ARG A 43 -5.20 10.84 -5.08
N ASN A 44 -6.32 10.27 -4.59
CA ASN A 44 -7.20 10.99 -3.68
C ASN A 44 -6.72 10.99 -2.22
N GLY A 45 -5.52 10.44 -1.95
CA GLY A 45 -4.95 10.41 -0.61
C GLY A 45 -5.34 9.20 0.22
N TYR A 46 -6.12 8.28 -0.32
CA TYR A 46 -6.47 7.05 0.37
C TYR A 46 -5.30 6.06 0.34
N CYS A 47 -5.28 5.18 1.32
CA CYS A 47 -4.27 4.15 1.44
C CYS A 47 -4.94 2.79 1.59
N GLN A 48 -4.44 1.79 0.85
CA GLN A 48 -4.97 0.44 0.90
C GLN A 48 -3.82 -0.56 0.96
N LEU A 49 -4.11 -1.71 1.56
CA LEU A 49 -3.17 -2.84 1.62
C LEU A 49 -3.78 -4.02 0.87
N TYR A 50 -3.00 -4.59 -0.04
CA TYR A 50 -3.37 -5.78 -0.81
C TYR A 50 -2.40 -6.92 -0.53
N ASN A 51 -2.85 -8.15 -0.71
CA ASN A 51 -1.90 -9.26 -0.78
C ASN A 51 -1.37 -9.39 -2.21
N THR A 52 -0.38 -10.27 -2.42
CA THR A 52 0.24 -10.44 -3.74
C THR A 52 -0.63 -11.22 -4.72
N GLU A 53 -1.79 -11.72 -4.27
CA GLU A 53 -2.80 -12.32 -5.14
C GLU A 53 -3.80 -11.28 -5.65
N GLY A 54 -3.63 -10.02 -5.25
CA GLY A 54 -4.49 -8.93 -5.69
C GLY A 54 -5.75 -8.73 -4.85
N LYS A 55 -5.85 -9.38 -3.71
CA LYS A 55 -7.00 -9.25 -2.83
C LYS A 55 -6.79 -8.14 -1.82
N LEU A 56 -7.83 -7.35 -1.60
CA LEU A 56 -7.82 -6.27 -0.61
C LEU A 56 -7.77 -6.86 0.80
N VAL A 57 -6.79 -6.41 1.56
CA VAL A 57 -6.64 -6.78 2.98
C VAL A 57 -7.25 -5.71 3.87
N THR A 58 -6.90 -4.45 3.63
CA THR A 58 -7.32 -3.34 4.49
C THR A 58 -7.45 -2.06 3.68
N THR A 59 -8.48 -1.27 3.98
CA THR A 59 -8.58 0.13 3.57
C THR A 59 -8.40 0.97 4.82
N TYR A 60 -7.36 1.81 4.82
CA TYR A 60 -7.06 2.65 5.97
C TYR A 60 -7.94 3.91 5.98
N SER A 61 -8.31 4.36 7.18
CA SER A 61 -9.19 5.54 7.36
C SER A 61 -8.37 6.83 7.27
N VAL A 62 -7.74 7.05 6.13
CA VAL A 62 -6.95 8.25 5.85
C VAL A 62 -7.33 8.79 4.47
N ASN A 63 -7.19 10.10 4.26
CA ASN A 63 -7.53 10.72 2.99
C ASN A 63 -6.49 11.76 2.53
N ASP A 64 -5.34 11.82 3.20
CA ASP A 64 -4.27 12.76 2.89
C ASP A 64 -2.91 12.07 2.91
N ALA A 65 -2.85 10.79 2.60
CA ALA A 65 -1.60 10.05 2.55
C ALA A 65 -0.71 10.59 1.43
N LYS A 66 0.55 10.85 1.76
CA LYS A 66 1.56 11.29 0.82
C LYS A 66 2.37 10.11 0.31
N PHE A 67 2.85 9.27 1.22
CA PHE A 67 3.53 8.03 0.91
C PHE A 67 3.46 7.09 2.11
N VAL A 68 3.81 5.83 1.90
CA VAL A 68 3.77 4.81 2.94
C VAL A 68 5.07 4.02 2.95
N ARG A 69 5.39 3.43 4.11
CA ARG A 69 6.55 2.54 4.26
C ARG A 69 6.18 1.42 5.23
N PHE A 70 6.64 0.23 4.95
CA PHE A 70 6.45 -0.89 5.87
C PHE A 70 7.35 -0.74 7.09
N VAL A 71 6.82 -1.13 8.25
CA VAL A 71 7.55 -1.17 9.51
C VAL A 71 7.54 -2.62 9.98
N GLY A 72 8.67 -3.29 9.89
CA GLY A 72 8.69 -4.73 10.13
C GLY A 72 7.82 -5.48 9.14
N ASP A 73 7.23 -6.58 9.58
CA ASP A 73 6.46 -7.47 8.71
C ASP A 73 4.94 -7.33 8.88
N ASP A 74 4.47 -6.50 9.80
CA ASP A 74 3.06 -6.45 10.18
C ASP A 74 2.50 -5.05 10.40
N GLN A 75 3.28 -4.01 10.11
CA GLN A 75 2.85 -2.63 10.32
C GLN A 75 3.16 -1.77 9.10
N LEU A 76 2.43 -0.66 9.00
CA LEU A 76 2.57 0.30 7.91
C LEU A 76 2.65 1.71 8.48
N ALA A 77 3.69 2.44 8.10
CA ALA A 77 3.82 3.87 8.42
C ALA A 77 3.18 4.67 7.29
N ILE A 78 2.14 5.42 7.62
CA ILE A 78 1.46 6.29 6.67
C ILE A 78 1.91 7.72 6.94
N HIS A 79 2.58 8.31 5.95
CA HIS A 79 3.06 9.69 6.02
C HIS A 79 2.01 10.60 5.41
N HIS A 80 1.45 11.46 6.24
CA HIS A 80 0.43 12.43 5.83
C HIS A 80 1.06 13.67 5.20
N ARG A 81 0.30 14.37 4.38
CA ARG A 81 0.79 15.59 3.71
C ARG A 81 1.16 16.70 4.68
N ASN A 82 0.55 16.72 5.86
CA ASN A 82 0.85 17.70 6.89
C ASN A 82 2.11 17.36 7.72
N GLY A 83 2.80 16.28 7.38
CA GLY A 83 4.00 15.85 8.10
C GLY A 83 3.76 14.85 9.23
N ARG A 84 2.50 14.59 9.56
CA ARG A 84 2.15 13.62 10.59
C ARG A 84 2.45 12.21 10.07
N VAL A 85 2.94 11.33 10.95
CA VAL A 85 3.18 9.92 10.62
C VAL A 85 2.35 9.06 11.57
N GLU A 86 1.54 8.19 10.99
CA GLU A 86 0.74 7.23 11.75
C GLU A 86 1.21 5.82 11.44
N ILE A 87 1.39 5.01 12.48
CA ILE A 87 1.72 3.60 12.33
C ILE A 87 0.45 2.80 12.55
N HIS A 88 0.07 2.02 11.55
CA HIS A 88 -1.08 1.15 11.59
C HIS A 88 -0.65 -0.31 11.44
N ASP A 89 -1.41 -1.23 12.02
CA ASP A 89 -1.21 -2.65 11.73
C ASP A 89 -1.96 -3.05 10.45
N PHE A 90 -1.88 -4.31 10.06
CA PHE A 90 -2.51 -4.78 8.83
C PHE A 90 -4.02 -4.99 8.96
N THR A 91 -4.57 -4.84 10.15
CA THR A 91 -6.03 -4.86 10.35
C THR A 91 -6.65 -3.47 10.24
N GLY A 92 -5.83 -2.44 10.07
CA GLY A 92 -6.27 -1.05 9.99
C GLY A 92 -6.23 -0.31 11.31
N ARG A 93 -5.79 -0.96 12.38
CA ARG A 93 -5.78 -0.38 13.71
C ARG A 93 -4.59 0.57 13.88
N LEU A 94 -4.84 1.75 14.41
CA LEU A 94 -3.79 2.71 14.73
C LEU A 94 -2.98 2.20 15.93
N VAL A 95 -1.66 2.05 15.74
CA VAL A 95 -0.74 1.58 16.77
C VAL A 95 -0.15 2.76 17.53
N ARG A 96 0.34 3.76 16.80
CA ARG A 96 0.91 4.97 17.40
C ARG A 96 1.00 6.09 16.39
N VAL A 97 1.16 7.29 16.89
CA VAL A 97 1.39 8.49 16.08
C VAL A 97 2.81 8.99 16.38
N SER A 98 3.53 9.28 15.31
CA SER A 98 4.86 9.89 15.37
C SER A 98 4.76 11.28 14.72
N ALA A 99 5.26 12.27 15.41
CA ALA A 99 5.17 13.64 14.90
C ALA A 99 6.12 13.87 13.73
#